data_334e9ba28e336f8f6a577fc60f3c42af
#
_entry.id   334e9ba28e336f8f6a577fc60f3c42af
#
_cell.length_a   1.000
_cell.length_b   1.000
_cell.length_c   1.000
_cell.angle_alpha   90.00
_cell.angle_beta   90.00
_cell.angle_gamma   90.00
#
_symmetry.space_group_name_H-M   'P 1'
#
loop_
_entity.id
_entity.type
_entity.pdbx_description
1 polymer ?
#
loop_
_entity_poly.entity_id
_entity_poly.type
_entity_poly.pdbx_seq_one_letter_code
_entity_poly.pdbx_strand_id
1 'polypeptide(L)'
;YWQVSQYGGELKRVVALPSIPVIYSFRRCPYAMRARLALLASEQICEHREILLRDKPASMLTLSPKGTVPVMWLPDGRVLDESLDVMYWALHKNDPLGWLEYTSNDILMATKLIEENDGPFKHHLDRYKYADRYEKENLDMHKNACLETLEKLNTQLNGNDWLFGGEARMVDYALLPFIRQCRIANSDWFDAQTQLEHVHRWLQNFLASDSFNTALHEYDVWPDDH
;
A
#
# COMPACT_ATOMS: atom_id res chain seq x y z
N TYR A 1 23.48 6.37 22.61
CA TYR A 1 23.73 6.71 24.01
C TYR A 1 23.17 5.60 24.91
N TRP A 2 23.96 5.21 25.96
CA TRP A 2 23.56 4.20 26.95
C TRP A 2 23.11 4.91 28.21
N GLN A 3 21.91 4.61 28.72
CA GLN A 3 21.49 5.04 30.06
C GLN A 3 21.40 3.83 30.99
N VAL A 4 21.99 3.94 32.15
CA VAL A 4 21.91 2.93 33.20
C VAL A 4 20.63 3.17 34.00
N SER A 5 19.74 2.20 34.05
CA SER A 5 18.60 2.22 34.97
C SER A 5 19.09 2.10 36.40
N GLN A 6 18.66 2.95 37.31
CA GLN A 6 19.00 2.91 38.74
C GLN A 6 18.44 1.70 39.50
N TYR A 7 17.67 0.84 38.84
CA TYR A 7 17.10 -0.40 39.41
C TYR A 7 17.53 -1.60 38.56
N GLY A 8 18.66 -2.16 38.94
CA GLY A 8 19.24 -3.45 38.59
C GLY A 8 18.85 -4.07 37.26
N GLY A 9 19.72 -4.00 36.27
CA GLY A 9 19.61 -4.94 35.18
C GLY A 9 20.09 -4.43 33.84
N GLU A 10 19.37 -4.56 32.82
CA GLU A 10 19.81 -4.53 31.43
C GLU A 10 20.06 -3.13 30.89
N LEU A 11 21.19 -2.95 30.22
CA LEU A 11 21.46 -1.79 29.37
C LEU A 11 20.50 -1.82 28.18
N LYS A 12 19.45 -1.01 28.22
CA LYS A 12 18.58 -0.81 27.06
C LYS A 12 19.27 0.19 26.13
N ARG A 13 19.54 -0.24 24.90
CA ARG A 13 20.00 0.66 23.85
C ARG A 13 18.88 1.68 23.60
N VAL A 14 19.09 2.92 23.98
CA VAL A 14 18.17 4.03 23.63
C VAL A 14 18.40 4.34 22.16
N VAL A 15 17.49 3.90 21.32
CA VAL A 15 17.52 4.26 19.90
C VAL A 15 17.14 5.74 19.81
N ALA A 16 18.03 6.56 19.25
CA ALA A 16 17.74 7.98 19.04
C ALA A 16 16.54 8.12 18.08
N LEU A 17 15.61 9.00 18.42
CA LEU A 17 14.47 9.29 17.54
C LEU A 17 14.96 9.91 16.21
N PRO A 18 14.32 9.60 15.08
CA PRO A 18 14.68 10.19 13.80
C PRO A 18 14.32 11.69 13.77
N SER A 19 15.11 12.48 13.06
CA SER A 19 14.84 13.91 12.89
C SER A 19 13.72 14.19 11.87
N ILE A 20 13.55 13.27 10.93
CA ILE A 20 12.45 13.25 9.93
C ILE A 20 11.80 11.86 9.96
N PRO A 21 10.57 11.70 9.46
CA PRO A 21 9.96 10.39 9.34
C PRO A 21 10.82 9.42 8.55
N VAL A 22 10.88 8.16 8.98
CA VAL A 22 11.59 7.06 8.30
C VAL A 22 10.57 6.05 7.86
N ILE A 23 10.61 5.63 6.58
CA ILE A 23 9.74 4.58 6.06
C ILE A 23 10.54 3.37 5.59
N TYR A 24 10.27 2.19 6.17
CA TYR A 24 10.73 0.91 5.65
C TYR A 24 9.72 0.43 4.61
N SER A 25 10.19 0.13 3.42
CA SER A 25 9.37 -0.13 2.25
C SER A 25 9.94 -1.26 1.41
N PHE A 26 9.07 -1.90 0.64
CA PHE A 26 9.46 -2.81 -0.42
C PHE A 26 8.72 -2.42 -1.71
N ARG A 27 9.47 -2.08 -2.76
CA ARG A 27 8.96 -1.53 -4.02
C ARG A 27 7.79 -2.31 -4.62
N ARG A 28 7.83 -3.64 -4.54
CA ARG A 28 6.81 -4.50 -5.15
C ARG A 28 5.59 -4.76 -4.27
N CYS A 29 5.60 -4.33 -3.02
CA CYS A 29 4.50 -4.53 -2.09
C CYS A 29 3.39 -3.50 -2.35
N PRO A 30 2.14 -3.94 -2.61
CA PRO A 30 1.05 -3.00 -2.87
C PRO A 30 0.70 -2.14 -1.65
N TYR A 31 0.84 -2.68 -0.44
CA TYR A 31 0.65 -1.91 0.79
C TYR A 31 1.72 -0.82 0.97
N ALA A 32 3.00 -1.15 0.72
CA ALA A 32 4.06 -0.15 0.77
C ALA A 32 3.88 0.91 -0.33
N MET A 33 3.37 0.53 -1.51
CA MET A 33 3.08 1.48 -2.58
C MET A 33 1.98 2.48 -2.18
N ARG A 34 0.93 2.06 -1.47
CA ARG A 34 -0.09 2.98 -0.90
C ARG A 34 0.56 4.09 -0.06
N ALA A 35 1.42 3.70 0.88
CA ALA A 35 2.11 4.63 1.76
C ALA A 35 2.99 5.61 0.96
N ARG A 36 3.77 5.09 0.00
CA ARG A 36 4.64 5.92 -0.86
C ARG A 36 3.83 6.93 -1.67
N LEU A 37 2.70 6.52 -2.25
CA LEU A 37 1.82 7.40 -3.03
C LEU A 37 1.25 8.53 -2.16
N ALA A 38 0.79 8.22 -0.95
CA ALA A 38 0.25 9.23 -0.05
C ALA A 38 1.32 10.20 0.46
N LEU A 39 2.54 9.71 0.75
CA LEU A 39 3.67 10.57 1.13
C LEU A 39 4.05 11.52 0.00
N LEU A 40 4.03 11.06 -1.25
CA LEU A 40 4.28 11.91 -2.43
C LEU A 40 3.15 12.94 -2.61
N ALA A 41 1.89 12.49 -2.58
CA ALA A 41 0.73 13.37 -2.77
C ALA A 41 0.64 14.46 -1.71
N SER A 42 1.06 14.16 -0.48
CA SER A 42 1.08 15.08 0.66
C SER A 42 2.38 15.88 0.82
N GLU A 43 3.33 15.72 -0.12
CA GLU A 43 4.64 16.38 -0.11
C GLU A 43 5.44 16.14 1.19
N GLN A 44 5.22 14.98 1.84
CA GLN A 44 5.95 14.67 3.07
C GLN A 44 7.37 14.20 2.77
N ILE A 45 8.34 14.88 3.36
CA ILE A 45 9.74 14.49 3.30
C ILE A 45 9.99 13.36 4.31
N CYS A 46 10.53 12.24 3.86
CA CYS A 46 10.91 11.12 4.71
C CYS A 46 12.20 10.45 4.23
N GLU A 47 12.91 9.80 5.15
CA GLU A 47 14.01 8.89 4.82
C GLU A 47 13.41 7.58 4.34
N HIS A 48 13.72 7.19 3.10
CA HIS A 48 13.27 5.94 2.52
C HIS A 48 14.30 4.83 2.76
N ARG A 49 13.86 3.72 3.34
CA ARG A 49 14.65 2.51 3.58
C ARG A 49 14.05 1.35 2.80
N GLU A 50 14.59 1.07 1.62
CA GLU A 50 14.19 -0.10 0.84
C GLU A 50 14.72 -1.36 1.49
N ILE A 51 13.89 -2.39 1.66
CA ILE A 51 14.26 -3.64 2.32
C ILE A 51 14.05 -4.86 1.43
N LEU A 52 14.69 -5.97 1.80
CA LEU A 52 14.40 -7.29 1.25
C LEU A 52 13.48 -8.05 2.21
N LEU A 53 12.33 -8.53 1.72
CA LEU A 53 11.37 -9.26 2.56
C LEU A 53 11.93 -10.58 3.14
N ARG A 54 12.96 -11.15 2.50
CA ARG A 54 13.67 -12.37 2.96
C ARG A 54 14.76 -12.08 4.01
N ASP A 55 15.16 -10.80 4.11
CA ASP A 55 16.25 -10.34 4.97
C ASP A 55 15.83 -8.97 5.54
N LYS A 56 15.04 -9.03 6.60
CA LYS A 56 14.45 -7.82 7.18
C LYS A 56 15.37 -7.22 8.22
N PRO A 57 15.60 -5.89 8.18
CA PRO A 57 16.44 -5.21 9.16
C PRO A 57 15.98 -5.44 10.60
N ALA A 58 16.92 -5.71 11.50
CA ALA A 58 16.62 -5.89 12.93
C ALA A 58 16.02 -4.62 13.55
N SER A 59 16.45 -3.44 13.07
CA SER A 59 15.88 -2.15 13.43
C SER A 59 14.39 -2.05 13.08
N MET A 60 13.98 -2.49 11.89
CA MET A 60 12.57 -2.55 11.49
C MET A 60 11.76 -3.51 12.37
N LEU A 61 12.29 -4.72 12.63
CA LEU A 61 11.62 -5.73 13.46
C LEU A 61 11.47 -5.29 14.92
N THR A 62 12.38 -4.45 15.43
CA THR A 62 12.28 -3.84 16.75
C THR A 62 11.13 -2.84 16.81
N LEU A 63 10.90 -2.06 15.74
CA LEU A 63 9.80 -1.10 15.64
C LEU A 63 8.45 -1.79 15.43
N SER A 64 8.40 -2.80 14.57
CA SER A 64 7.20 -3.59 14.27
C SER A 64 7.53 -5.09 14.19
N PRO A 65 7.32 -5.85 15.27
CA PRO A 65 7.53 -7.30 15.31
C PRO A 65 6.65 -8.08 14.31
N LYS A 66 5.59 -7.46 13.80
CA LYS A 66 4.74 -7.96 12.72
C LYS A 66 5.55 -8.29 11.45
N GLY A 67 6.66 -7.57 11.21
CA GLY A 67 7.57 -7.83 10.12
C GLY A 67 6.98 -7.66 8.73
N THR A 68 5.93 -6.86 8.59
CA THR A 68 5.33 -6.47 7.29
C THR A 68 5.76 -5.06 6.91
N VAL A 69 5.59 -4.69 5.65
CA VAL A 69 5.81 -3.33 5.16
C VAL A 69 4.51 -2.75 4.62
N PRO A 70 4.30 -1.42 4.75
CA PRO A 70 5.24 -0.41 5.27
C PRO A 70 5.37 -0.43 6.79
N VAL A 71 6.50 0.07 7.30
CA VAL A 71 6.66 0.49 8.69
C VAL A 71 7.18 1.92 8.66
N MET A 72 6.47 2.84 9.29
CA MET A 72 6.85 4.24 9.36
C MET A 72 7.14 4.64 10.81
N TRP A 73 8.33 5.15 11.05
CA TRP A 73 8.79 5.63 12.35
C TRP A 73 8.84 7.15 12.34
N LEU A 74 8.09 7.78 13.25
CA LEU A 74 7.92 9.22 13.33
C LEU A 74 8.91 9.87 14.30
N PRO A 75 9.20 11.17 14.14
CA PRO A 75 10.08 11.92 15.04
C PRO A 75 9.60 12.00 16.49
N ASP A 76 8.31 11.82 16.73
CA ASP A 76 7.72 11.76 18.06
C ASP A 76 7.77 10.36 18.72
N GLY A 77 8.37 9.40 18.03
CA GLY A 77 8.54 8.02 18.49
C GLY A 77 7.40 7.07 18.12
N ARG A 78 6.28 7.56 17.58
CA ARG A 78 5.19 6.71 17.10
C ARG A 78 5.63 5.86 15.91
N VAL A 79 5.06 4.67 15.83
CA VAL A 79 5.22 3.76 14.69
C VAL A 79 3.87 3.53 14.05
N LEU A 80 3.81 3.69 12.73
CA LEU A 80 2.65 3.35 11.90
C LEU A 80 3.04 2.13 11.05
N ASP A 81 2.42 0.99 11.26
CA ASP A 81 2.73 -0.25 10.55
C ASP A 81 1.53 -0.83 9.76
N GLU A 82 0.50 -0.01 9.60
CA GLU A 82 -0.57 -0.22 8.63
C GLU A 82 -0.51 0.84 7.52
N SER A 83 -0.64 0.38 6.28
CA SER A 83 -0.50 1.28 5.12
C SER A 83 -1.53 2.39 5.08
N LEU A 84 -2.77 2.12 5.52
CA LEU A 84 -3.82 3.12 5.59
C LEU A 84 -3.53 4.17 6.66
N ASP A 85 -2.96 3.78 7.81
CA ASP A 85 -2.57 4.74 8.85
C ASP A 85 -1.50 5.70 8.34
N VAL A 86 -0.54 5.19 7.54
CA VAL A 86 0.45 6.04 6.88
C VAL A 86 -0.21 6.99 5.88
N MET A 87 -1.17 6.49 5.05
CA MET A 87 -1.90 7.33 4.10
C MET A 87 -2.65 8.45 4.82
N TYR A 88 -3.44 8.12 5.83
CA TYR A 88 -4.20 9.10 6.61
C TYR A 88 -3.29 10.09 7.34
N TRP A 89 -2.21 9.60 7.96
CA TRP A 89 -1.26 10.47 8.63
C TRP A 89 -0.68 11.51 7.65
N ALA A 90 -0.26 11.08 6.48
CA ALA A 90 0.35 11.93 5.47
C ALA A 90 -0.64 12.99 4.96
N LEU A 91 -1.82 12.55 4.53
CA LEU A 91 -2.86 13.41 3.95
C LEU A 91 -3.48 14.38 4.98
N HIS A 92 -3.60 13.99 6.26
CA HIS A 92 -4.01 14.93 7.30
C HIS A 92 -2.95 15.99 7.61
N LYS A 93 -1.70 15.79 7.24
CA LYS A 93 -0.65 16.82 7.34
C LYS A 93 -0.77 17.84 6.22
N ASN A 94 -1.00 17.37 5.01
CA ASN A 94 -1.13 18.20 3.82
C ASN A 94 -1.86 17.39 2.73
N ASP A 95 -2.93 17.94 2.17
CA ASP A 95 -3.71 17.29 1.10
C ASP A 95 -3.96 18.25 -0.07
N PRO A 96 -2.90 18.67 -0.77
CA PRO A 96 -3.03 19.67 -1.83
C PRO A 96 -3.83 19.17 -3.04
N LEU A 97 -4.02 17.84 -3.17
CA LEU A 97 -4.77 17.21 -4.24
C LEU A 97 -6.22 16.87 -3.87
N GLY A 98 -6.65 17.18 -2.65
CA GLY A 98 -8.00 16.91 -2.17
C GLY A 98 -8.36 15.41 -2.11
N TRP A 99 -7.40 14.54 -1.84
CA TRP A 99 -7.65 13.09 -1.80
C TRP A 99 -8.61 12.68 -0.69
N LEU A 100 -8.74 13.48 0.37
CA LEU A 100 -9.67 13.25 1.48
C LEU A 100 -11.01 13.98 1.30
N GLU A 101 -11.24 14.67 0.19
CA GLU A 101 -12.49 15.35 -0.09
C GLU A 101 -13.59 14.37 -0.52
N TYR A 102 -14.46 13.99 0.42
CA TYR A 102 -15.58 13.09 0.21
C TYR A 102 -16.89 13.71 0.70
N THR A 103 -17.99 13.36 0.03
CA THR A 103 -19.30 13.50 0.65
C THR A 103 -19.48 12.43 1.74
N SER A 104 -20.45 12.60 2.65
CA SER A 104 -20.69 11.61 3.71
C SER A 104 -21.04 10.21 3.15
N ASN A 105 -21.73 10.16 2.00
CA ASN A 105 -22.04 8.88 1.35
C ASN A 105 -20.82 8.24 0.72
N ASP A 106 -19.91 9.05 0.14
CA ASP A 106 -18.69 8.56 -0.49
C ASP A 106 -17.73 7.97 0.52
N ILE A 107 -17.63 8.54 1.73
CA ILE A 107 -16.81 7.97 2.83
C ILE A 107 -17.23 6.53 3.13
N LEU A 108 -18.54 6.27 3.28
CA LEU A 108 -19.03 4.93 3.57
C LEU A 108 -18.73 3.95 2.42
N MET A 109 -18.88 4.40 1.18
CA MET A 109 -18.57 3.58 0.02
C MET A 109 -17.06 3.34 -0.10
N ALA A 110 -16.23 4.37 0.05
CA ALA A 110 -14.77 4.25 0.02
C ALA A 110 -14.25 3.26 1.08
N THR A 111 -14.81 3.34 2.30
CA THR A 111 -14.49 2.39 3.38
C THR A 111 -14.80 0.95 2.98
N LYS A 112 -16.00 0.69 2.45
CA LYS A 112 -16.39 -0.65 1.99
C LYS A 112 -15.50 -1.17 0.86
N LEU A 113 -15.14 -0.33 -0.10
CA LEU A 113 -14.25 -0.71 -1.19
C LEU A 113 -12.85 -1.10 -0.68
N ILE A 114 -12.33 -0.36 0.30
CA ILE A 114 -11.04 -0.68 0.94
C ILE A 114 -11.13 -1.99 1.72
N GLU A 115 -12.19 -2.19 2.50
CA GLU A 115 -12.42 -3.43 3.27
C GLU A 115 -12.55 -4.65 2.34
N GLU A 116 -13.28 -4.53 1.23
CA GLU A 116 -13.40 -5.60 0.23
C GLU A 116 -12.05 -5.90 -0.43
N ASN A 117 -11.27 -4.85 -0.74
CA ASN A 117 -9.94 -5.02 -1.31
C ASN A 117 -8.97 -5.71 -0.35
N ASP A 118 -8.91 -5.26 0.91
CA ASP A 118 -7.92 -5.75 1.88
C ASP A 118 -8.30 -7.11 2.48
N GLY A 119 -9.56 -7.46 2.45
CA GLY A 119 -10.10 -8.74 2.88
C GLY A 119 -10.30 -9.73 1.72
N PRO A 120 -11.52 -9.85 1.18
CA PRO A 120 -11.87 -10.86 0.19
C PRO A 120 -11.00 -10.82 -1.08
N PHE A 121 -10.85 -9.64 -1.70
CA PHE A 121 -10.09 -9.52 -2.93
C PHE A 121 -8.63 -9.93 -2.73
N LYS A 122 -7.97 -9.41 -1.69
CA LYS A 122 -6.58 -9.74 -1.39
C LYS A 122 -6.39 -11.23 -1.08
N HIS A 123 -7.33 -11.84 -0.37
CA HIS A 123 -7.33 -13.27 -0.10
C HIS A 123 -7.32 -14.11 -1.40
N HIS A 124 -8.19 -13.78 -2.33
CA HIS A 124 -8.29 -14.48 -3.61
C HIS A 124 -7.10 -14.17 -4.52
N LEU A 125 -6.67 -12.91 -4.56
CA LEU A 125 -5.51 -12.49 -5.35
C LEU A 125 -4.22 -13.21 -4.95
N ASP A 126 -3.97 -13.39 -3.65
CA ASP A 126 -2.77 -14.10 -3.19
C ASP A 126 -2.79 -15.57 -3.64
N ARG A 127 -3.93 -16.23 -3.53
CA ARG A 127 -4.08 -17.64 -3.93
C ARG A 127 -4.02 -17.81 -5.44
N TYR A 128 -4.53 -16.84 -6.18
CA TYR A 128 -4.41 -16.82 -7.62
C TYR A 128 -2.96 -16.55 -8.07
N LYS A 129 -2.30 -15.56 -7.49
CA LYS A 129 -0.96 -15.13 -7.89
C LYS A 129 0.14 -16.10 -7.45
N TYR A 130 -0.02 -16.72 -6.29
CA TYR A 130 0.97 -17.60 -5.66
C TYR A 130 0.45 -19.04 -5.51
N ALA A 131 -0.25 -19.53 -6.51
CA ALA A 131 -0.89 -20.85 -6.49
C ALA A 131 0.06 -21.99 -6.05
N ASP A 132 1.36 -21.88 -6.35
CA ASP A 132 2.36 -22.86 -5.92
C ASP A 132 2.60 -22.90 -4.40
N ARG A 133 2.16 -21.88 -3.66
CA ARG A 133 2.28 -21.81 -2.19
C ARG A 133 1.05 -22.32 -1.46
N TYR A 134 -0.05 -22.48 -2.18
CA TYR A 134 -1.33 -22.95 -1.68
C TYR A 134 -1.67 -24.26 -2.36
N GLU A 135 -2.52 -25.08 -1.75
CA GLU A 135 -3.04 -26.28 -2.42
C GLU A 135 -3.69 -25.85 -3.74
N LYS A 136 -3.31 -26.53 -4.84
CA LYS A 136 -3.71 -26.16 -6.22
C LYS A 136 -5.22 -26.28 -6.48
N GLU A 137 -5.99 -26.61 -5.44
CA GLU A 137 -7.42 -26.71 -5.49
C GLU A 137 -8.04 -25.33 -5.69
N ASN A 138 -8.77 -25.19 -6.80
CA ASN A 138 -9.63 -24.04 -7.10
C ASN A 138 -8.97 -22.75 -7.61
N LEU A 139 -7.88 -22.83 -8.38
CA LEU A 139 -7.29 -21.64 -9.01
C LEU A 139 -8.34 -20.82 -9.80
N ASP A 140 -9.22 -21.50 -10.54
CA ASP A 140 -10.30 -20.84 -11.29
C ASP A 140 -11.32 -20.18 -10.37
N MET A 141 -11.63 -20.75 -9.20
CA MET A 141 -12.49 -20.12 -8.21
C MET A 141 -11.87 -18.80 -7.71
N HIS A 142 -10.57 -18.78 -7.37
CA HIS A 142 -9.91 -17.57 -6.91
C HIS A 142 -9.81 -16.52 -8.02
N LYS A 143 -9.54 -16.93 -9.24
CA LYS A 143 -9.52 -16.07 -10.42
C LYS A 143 -10.90 -15.44 -10.68
N ASN A 144 -11.96 -16.24 -10.61
CA ASN A 144 -13.35 -15.78 -10.81
C ASN A 144 -13.78 -14.83 -9.70
N ALA A 145 -13.41 -15.09 -8.43
CA ALA A 145 -13.68 -14.16 -7.34
C ALA A 145 -12.95 -12.82 -7.51
N CYS A 146 -11.73 -12.84 -8.07
CA CYS A 146 -11.06 -11.59 -8.45
C CYS A 146 -11.84 -10.87 -9.57
N LEU A 147 -12.34 -11.59 -10.57
CA LEU A 147 -13.13 -11.01 -11.66
C LEU A 147 -14.42 -10.36 -11.14
N GLU A 148 -15.14 -11.01 -10.24
CA GLU A 148 -16.36 -10.45 -9.62
C GLU A 148 -16.08 -9.10 -8.93
N THR A 149 -14.96 -8.98 -8.21
CA THR A 149 -14.58 -7.71 -7.59
C THR A 149 -14.23 -6.66 -8.65
N LEU A 150 -13.50 -7.04 -9.71
CA LEU A 150 -13.19 -6.12 -10.82
C LEU A 150 -14.44 -5.63 -11.53
N GLU A 151 -15.45 -6.48 -11.72
CA GLU A 151 -16.75 -6.12 -12.34
C GLU A 151 -17.54 -5.13 -11.46
N LYS A 152 -17.51 -5.28 -10.14
CA LYS A 152 -18.09 -4.29 -9.21
C LYS A 152 -17.39 -2.95 -9.31
N LEU A 153 -16.03 -2.93 -9.37
CA LEU A 153 -15.28 -1.71 -9.56
C LEU A 153 -15.55 -1.07 -10.92
N ASN A 154 -15.68 -1.89 -11.96
CA ASN A 154 -16.05 -1.40 -13.30
C ASN A 154 -17.42 -0.71 -13.31
N THR A 155 -18.39 -1.28 -12.59
CA THR A 155 -19.71 -0.70 -12.40
C THR A 155 -19.64 0.59 -11.57
N GLN A 156 -18.83 0.64 -10.50
CA GLN A 156 -18.65 1.82 -9.66
C GLN A 156 -18.02 2.98 -10.44
N LEU A 157 -17.04 2.71 -11.30
CA LEU A 157 -16.45 3.72 -12.18
C LEU A 157 -17.47 4.34 -13.14
N ASN A 158 -18.41 3.53 -13.67
CA ASN A 158 -19.54 4.00 -14.49
C ASN A 158 -19.14 5.04 -15.55
N GLY A 159 -18.01 4.82 -16.23
CA GLY A 159 -17.50 5.72 -17.26
C GLY A 159 -16.67 6.92 -16.76
N ASN A 160 -16.60 7.15 -15.45
CA ASN A 160 -15.70 8.15 -14.87
C ASN A 160 -14.24 7.70 -14.93
N ASP A 161 -13.34 8.66 -14.81
CA ASP A 161 -11.90 8.36 -14.78
C ASP A 161 -11.45 7.81 -13.42
N TRP A 162 -12.18 8.12 -12.33
CA TRP A 162 -11.91 7.70 -10.96
C TRP A 162 -13.19 7.22 -10.27
N LEU A 163 -13.03 6.49 -9.16
CA LEU A 163 -14.14 5.82 -8.46
C LEU A 163 -15.28 6.76 -8.00
N PHE A 164 -14.95 8.04 -7.76
CA PHE A 164 -15.91 9.06 -7.31
C PHE A 164 -15.98 10.27 -8.23
N GLY A 165 -15.76 10.08 -9.55
CA GLY A 165 -15.94 11.12 -10.55
C GLY A 165 -14.69 11.44 -11.36
N GLY A 166 -14.50 12.75 -11.66
CA GLY A 166 -13.41 13.21 -12.51
C GLY A 166 -12.08 13.40 -11.80
N GLU A 167 -12.07 13.43 -10.46
CA GLU A 167 -10.88 13.64 -9.65
C GLU A 167 -10.56 12.42 -8.81
N ALA A 168 -9.27 12.10 -8.74
CA ALA A 168 -8.79 10.98 -7.94
C ALA A 168 -8.96 11.26 -6.44
N ARG A 169 -9.30 10.23 -5.68
CA ARG A 169 -9.38 10.26 -4.22
C ARG A 169 -8.42 9.23 -3.61
N MET A 170 -8.23 9.31 -2.30
CA MET A 170 -7.37 8.38 -1.57
C MET A 170 -7.71 6.91 -1.86
N VAL A 171 -9.00 6.59 -1.99
CA VAL A 171 -9.46 5.22 -2.28
C VAL A 171 -8.93 4.68 -3.60
N ASP A 172 -8.82 5.51 -4.63
CA ASP A 172 -8.27 5.09 -5.92
C ASP A 172 -6.84 4.57 -5.74
N TYR A 173 -6.01 5.35 -5.07
CA TYR A 173 -4.61 4.99 -4.79
C TYR A 173 -4.47 3.92 -3.70
N ALA A 174 -5.51 3.71 -2.90
CA ALA A 174 -5.56 2.58 -1.98
C ALA A 174 -5.82 1.26 -2.71
N LEU A 175 -6.58 1.24 -3.80
CA LEU A 175 -6.93 0.03 -4.53
C LEU A 175 -6.01 -0.29 -5.71
N LEU A 176 -5.62 0.71 -6.49
CA LEU A 176 -4.88 0.55 -7.74
C LEU A 176 -3.58 -0.28 -7.65
N PRO A 177 -2.78 -0.21 -6.57
CA PRO A 177 -1.65 -1.11 -6.41
C PRO A 177 -2.01 -2.60 -6.42
N PHE A 178 -3.20 -2.96 -5.94
CA PHE A 178 -3.70 -4.34 -5.90
C PHE A 178 -4.29 -4.76 -7.25
N ILE A 179 -5.03 -3.86 -7.92
CA ILE A 179 -5.52 -4.09 -9.27
C ILE A 179 -4.33 -4.33 -10.22
N ARG A 180 -3.26 -3.52 -10.09
CA ARG A 180 -2.00 -3.75 -10.79
C ARG A 180 -1.40 -5.14 -10.49
N GLN A 181 -1.45 -5.59 -9.23
CA GLN A 181 -0.97 -6.93 -8.87
C GLN A 181 -1.81 -8.04 -9.51
N CYS A 182 -3.11 -7.82 -9.65
CA CYS A 182 -4.01 -8.76 -10.32
C CYS A 182 -3.64 -8.89 -11.81
N ARG A 183 -3.41 -7.77 -12.50
CA ARG A 183 -2.94 -7.78 -13.89
C ARG A 183 -1.57 -8.46 -14.03
N ILE A 184 -0.62 -8.21 -13.12
CA ILE A 184 0.71 -8.84 -13.15
C ILE A 184 0.63 -10.36 -12.93
N ALA A 185 -0.37 -10.86 -12.19
CA ALA A 185 -0.54 -12.29 -11.98
C ALA A 185 -0.79 -13.03 -13.30
N ASN A 186 -1.55 -12.45 -14.21
CA ASN A 186 -1.76 -12.95 -15.56
C ASN A 186 -2.27 -11.79 -16.45
N SER A 187 -1.36 -11.15 -17.16
CA SER A 187 -1.68 -10.00 -18.01
C SER A 187 -2.61 -10.37 -19.18
N ASP A 188 -2.36 -11.51 -19.82
CA ASP A 188 -3.14 -11.94 -20.98
C ASP A 188 -4.61 -12.20 -20.59
N TRP A 189 -4.83 -12.84 -19.46
CA TRP A 189 -6.18 -13.04 -18.94
C TRP A 189 -6.85 -11.72 -18.55
N PHE A 190 -6.14 -10.85 -17.82
CA PHE A 190 -6.70 -9.58 -17.35
C PHE A 190 -7.06 -8.68 -18.53
N ASP A 191 -6.14 -8.53 -19.49
CA ASP A 191 -6.31 -7.64 -20.65
C ASP A 191 -7.36 -8.18 -21.64
N ALA A 192 -7.65 -9.48 -21.63
CA ALA A 192 -8.71 -10.10 -22.43
C ALA A 192 -10.14 -9.89 -21.87
N GLN A 193 -10.30 -9.34 -20.66
CA GLN A 193 -11.62 -9.08 -20.06
C GLN A 193 -12.23 -7.81 -20.65
N THR A 194 -12.79 -7.88 -21.85
CA THR A 194 -13.31 -6.70 -22.58
C THR A 194 -14.47 -5.99 -21.87
N GLN A 195 -15.18 -6.67 -20.96
CA GLN A 195 -16.21 -6.09 -20.10
C GLN A 195 -15.68 -5.15 -19.01
N LEU A 196 -14.35 -5.13 -18.79
CA LEU A 196 -13.67 -4.30 -17.77
C LEU A 196 -13.07 -3.01 -18.35
N GLU A 197 -13.67 -2.42 -19.37
CA GLU A 197 -13.11 -1.25 -20.07
C GLU A 197 -12.82 -0.07 -19.14
N HIS A 198 -13.67 0.18 -18.13
CA HIS A 198 -13.46 1.26 -17.17
C HIS A 198 -12.31 0.97 -16.20
N VAL A 199 -12.20 -0.28 -15.73
CA VAL A 199 -11.07 -0.72 -14.89
C VAL A 199 -9.77 -0.66 -15.67
N HIS A 200 -9.77 -1.05 -16.95
CA HIS A 200 -8.58 -0.96 -17.79
C HIS A 200 -8.12 0.50 -17.95
N ARG A 201 -9.04 1.42 -18.25
CA ARG A 201 -8.74 2.85 -18.36
C ARG A 201 -8.24 3.42 -17.03
N TRP A 202 -8.92 3.13 -15.93
CA TRP A 202 -8.54 3.56 -14.58
C TRP A 202 -7.13 3.09 -14.20
N LEU A 203 -6.82 1.82 -14.44
CA LEU A 203 -5.47 1.29 -14.24
C LEU A 203 -4.45 1.93 -15.16
N GLN A 204 -4.78 2.19 -16.43
CA GLN A 204 -3.88 2.86 -17.36
C GLN A 204 -3.58 4.30 -16.95
N ASN A 205 -4.59 5.07 -16.51
CA ASN A 205 -4.39 6.42 -15.98
C ASN A 205 -3.39 6.41 -14.82
N PHE A 206 -3.53 5.46 -13.91
CA PHE A 206 -2.60 5.28 -12.80
C PHE A 206 -1.18 4.93 -13.27
N LEU A 207 -1.04 3.94 -14.13
CA LEU A 207 0.28 3.47 -14.61
C LEU A 207 1.03 4.53 -15.43
N ALA A 208 0.31 5.44 -16.09
CA ALA A 208 0.88 6.54 -16.84
C ALA A 208 1.21 7.77 -15.98
N SER A 209 0.78 7.80 -14.71
CA SER A 209 0.95 8.97 -13.84
C SER A 209 2.40 9.13 -13.34
N ASP A 210 2.82 10.39 -13.18
CA ASP A 210 4.11 10.72 -12.56
C ASP A 210 4.19 10.22 -11.12
N SER A 211 3.07 10.24 -10.40
CA SER A 211 2.97 9.73 -9.02
C SER A 211 3.31 8.24 -8.95
N PHE A 212 2.79 7.42 -9.87
CA PHE A 212 3.13 6.01 -9.93
C PHE A 212 4.60 5.79 -10.28
N ASN A 213 5.13 6.49 -11.30
CA ASN A 213 6.51 6.37 -11.72
C ASN A 213 7.48 6.73 -10.59
N THR A 214 7.18 7.82 -9.87
CA THR A 214 7.96 8.25 -8.69
C THR A 214 7.85 7.25 -7.56
N ALA A 215 6.63 6.75 -7.26
CA ALA A 215 6.41 5.76 -6.22
C ALA A 215 7.10 4.41 -6.54
N LEU A 216 7.32 4.10 -7.81
CA LEU A 216 8.00 2.89 -8.27
C LEU A 216 9.52 3.04 -8.34
N HIS A 217 10.07 4.22 -7.99
CA HIS A 217 11.51 4.45 -8.01
C HIS A 217 12.28 3.34 -7.26
N GLU A 218 13.40 2.93 -7.84
CA GLU A 218 14.27 1.89 -7.28
C GLU A 218 15.30 2.55 -6.38
N TYR A 219 15.19 2.27 -5.10
CA TYR A 219 16.19 2.67 -4.10
C TYR A 219 17.15 1.51 -3.86
N ASP A 220 18.38 1.83 -3.51
CA ASP A 220 19.33 0.85 -2.99
C ASP A 220 18.76 0.20 -1.72
N VAL A 221 19.06 -1.08 -1.54
CA VAL A 221 18.68 -1.79 -0.32
C VAL A 221 19.40 -1.15 0.86
N TRP A 222 18.62 -0.71 1.83
CA TRP A 222 19.15 -0.06 3.02
C TRP A 222 19.99 -1.04 3.84
N PRO A 223 21.27 -0.72 4.11
CA PRO A 223 22.13 -1.58 4.93
C PRO A 223 21.65 -1.55 6.39
N ASP A 224 21.47 -2.73 6.99
CA ASP A 224 21.24 -2.83 8.43
C ASP A 224 22.59 -2.64 9.13
N ASP A 225 22.92 -1.41 9.52
CA ASP A 225 24.09 -1.13 10.31
C ASP A 225 23.89 -1.73 11.72
N HIS A 226 24.51 -2.85 11.96
CA HIS A 226 24.52 -3.63 13.21
C HIS A 226 25.14 -2.87 14.39
#